data_685a5bd879bbd08b20a1a36f6c1c0213
#
_entry.id   685a5bd879bbd08b20a1a36f6c1c0213
#
_cell.length_a   1.000
_cell.length_b   1.000
_cell.length_c   1.000
_cell.angle_alpha   90.00
_cell.angle_beta   90.00
_cell.angle_gamma   90.00
#
_symmetry.space_group_name_H-M   'P 1'
#
loop_
_entity.id
_entity.type
_entity.pdbx_description
1 polymer ?
#
loop_
_entity_poly.entity_id
_entity_poly.type
_entity_poly.pdbx_seq_one_letter_code
_entity_poly.pdbx_strand_id
1 'polypeptide(L)'
;PYVIRIVSEITESNGSSSMASVCGASLALMDAGVPLKSPVAGIAMGLVKEGERFAVLSDILGDEDHLGDMDFKVAGSAKGITALQMDIKIEGITADIMEQALNQAHGGRIHILNAMNEVIANSRTEINAHAPNFAVINIDADKIRDVIGKGGATIRQLTEETGAVIDIDDNGTIRIFGENKAATKAAIARIEAITAEVEVGKVYTGKVVRLVEFGAFVNVLPNTDGLVHISQITEAR
;
A
#
# COMPACT_ATOMS: atom_id res chain seq x y z
N PRO A 1 4.89 6.25 -3.03
CA PRO A 1 6.01 6.39 -2.09
C PRO A 1 6.60 5.05 -1.63
N TYR A 2 6.07 3.90 -2.12
CA TYR A 2 6.52 2.57 -1.74
C TYR A 2 7.38 1.93 -2.82
N VAL A 3 8.39 1.17 -2.40
CA VAL A 3 9.08 0.19 -3.23
C VAL A 3 8.46 -1.18 -2.94
N ILE A 4 8.02 -1.87 -3.99
CA ILE A 4 7.37 -3.17 -3.87
C ILE A 4 8.35 -4.25 -4.29
N ARG A 5 8.62 -5.20 -3.39
CA ARG A 5 9.37 -6.41 -3.68
C ARG A 5 8.44 -7.61 -3.58
N ILE A 6 8.35 -8.38 -4.67
CA ILE A 6 7.60 -9.63 -4.71
C ILE A 6 8.59 -10.78 -4.67
N VAL A 7 8.38 -11.71 -3.75
CA VAL A 7 9.16 -12.95 -3.63
C VAL A 7 8.20 -14.11 -3.83
N SER A 8 8.50 -14.98 -4.79
CA SER A 8 7.75 -16.21 -5.05
C SER A 8 8.66 -17.39 -4.79
N GLU A 9 8.25 -18.27 -3.88
CA GLU A 9 8.95 -19.51 -3.55
C GLU A 9 8.08 -20.69 -3.98
N ILE A 10 8.55 -21.45 -4.97
CA ILE A 10 7.85 -22.61 -5.50
C ILE A 10 8.44 -23.86 -4.84
N THR A 11 7.67 -24.48 -4.00
CA THR A 11 8.10 -25.67 -3.24
C THR A 11 7.84 -26.96 -4.02
N GLU A 12 6.81 -26.97 -4.87
CA GLU A 12 6.43 -28.11 -5.70
C GLU A 12 5.64 -27.61 -6.92
N SER A 13 5.87 -28.17 -8.10
CA SER A 13 5.17 -27.79 -9.32
C SER A 13 5.17 -28.94 -10.34
N ASN A 14 4.05 -29.09 -11.03
CA ASN A 14 3.94 -29.90 -12.26
C ASN A 14 3.13 -29.12 -13.29
N GLY A 15 3.61 -27.93 -13.64
CA GLY A 15 2.98 -26.99 -14.55
C GLY A 15 3.76 -25.69 -14.52
N SER A 16 3.13 -24.59 -14.89
CA SER A 16 3.78 -23.28 -14.95
C SER A 16 3.91 -22.62 -13.57
N SER A 17 5.06 -22.75 -12.93
CA SER A 17 5.41 -22.02 -11.72
C SER A 17 5.41 -20.49 -11.93
N SER A 18 5.82 -20.03 -13.12
CA SER A 18 5.83 -18.59 -13.44
C SER A 18 4.42 -18.01 -13.51
N MET A 19 3.44 -18.71 -14.08
CA MET A 19 2.06 -18.21 -14.13
C MET A 19 1.35 -18.33 -12.79
N ALA A 20 1.67 -19.35 -11.98
CA ALA A 20 1.28 -19.40 -10.58
C ALA A 20 1.81 -18.20 -9.80
N SER A 21 3.07 -17.79 -10.02
CA SER A 21 3.66 -16.59 -9.40
C SER A 21 2.96 -15.31 -9.82
N VAL A 22 2.55 -15.19 -11.09
CA VAL A 22 1.75 -14.04 -11.56
C VAL A 22 0.42 -13.95 -10.82
N CYS A 23 -0.32 -15.05 -10.73
CA CYS A 23 -1.60 -15.11 -10.03
C CYS A 23 -1.43 -14.82 -8.52
N GLY A 24 -0.46 -15.49 -7.88
CA GLY A 24 -0.16 -15.31 -6.46
C GLY A 24 0.28 -13.88 -6.11
N ALA A 25 1.12 -13.28 -6.96
CA ALA A 25 1.54 -11.89 -6.79
C ALA A 25 0.36 -10.91 -6.91
N SER A 26 -0.55 -11.14 -7.88
CA SER A 26 -1.77 -10.32 -8.01
C SER A 26 -2.63 -10.41 -6.75
N LEU A 27 -2.89 -11.61 -6.25
CA LEU A 27 -3.66 -11.82 -5.01
C LEU A 27 -2.97 -11.20 -3.79
N ALA A 28 -1.66 -11.42 -3.63
CA ALA A 28 -0.90 -10.91 -2.50
C ALA A 28 -0.87 -9.37 -2.45
N LEU A 29 -0.69 -8.72 -3.60
CA LEU A 29 -0.71 -7.26 -3.68
C LEU A 29 -2.09 -6.69 -3.34
N MET A 30 -3.16 -7.33 -3.82
CA MET A 30 -4.54 -6.93 -3.52
C MET A 30 -4.87 -7.12 -2.04
N ASP A 31 -4.43 -8.22 -1.44
CA ASP A 31 -4.61 -8.50 -0.01
C ASP A 31 -3.78 -7.56 0.88
N ALA A 32 -2.61 -7.14 0.43
CA ALA A 32 -1.80 -6.14 1.12
C ALA A 32 -2.38 -4.71 1.05
N GLY A 33 -3.42 -4.49 0.25
CA GLY A 33 -4.01 -3.16 0.05
C GLY A 33 -3.27 -2.29 -0.97
N VAL A 34 -2.45 -2.90 -1.84
CA VAL A 34 -1.82 -2.16 -2.94
C VAL A 34 -2.90 -1.86 -4.00
N PRO A 35 -3.10 -0.60 -4.40
CA PRO A 35 -4.15 -0.22 -5.34
C PRO A 35 -3.78 -0.63 -6.77
N LEU A 36 -4.04 -1.89 -7.13
CA LEU A 36 -3.88 -2.37 -8.49
C LEU A 36 -4.95 -1.78 -9.40
N LYS A 37 -4.57 -1.46 -10.63
CA LYS A 37 -5.52 -0.98 -11.66
C LYS A 37 -6.54 -2.05 -12.05
N SER A 38 -6.14 -3.32 -12.02
CA SER A 38 -6.98 -4.49 -12.29
C SER A 38 -6.27 -5.75 -11.80
N PRO A 39 -6.99 -6.79 -11.37
CA PRO A 39 -6.42 -8.11 -11.14
C PRO A 39 -5.81 -8.68 -12.43
N VAL A 40 -4.73 -9.44 -12.29
CA VAL A 40 -4.02 -10.09 -13.39
C VAL A 40 -3.93 -11.58 -13.11
N ALA A 41 -4.35 -12.40 -14.09
CA ALA A 41 -4.11 -13.83 -14.11
C ALA A 41 -3.15 -14.21 -15.23
N GLY A 42 -2.51 -15.36 -15.09
CA GLY A 42 -1.62 -15.92 -16.09
C GLY A 42 -1.95 -17.37 -16.37
N ILE A 43 -1.69 -17.82 -17.60
CA ILE A 43 -1.84 -19.21 -18.04
C ILE A 43 -0.68 -19.59 -18.95
N ALA A 44 -0.21 -20.84 -18.86
CA ALA A 44 0.74 -21.42 -19.80
C ALA A 44 0.01 -22.28 -20.81
N MET A 45 0.34 -22.06 -22.07
CA MET A 45 -0.24 -22.74 -23.23
C MET A 45 0.85 -23.52 -23.96
N GLY A 46 0.46 -24.59 -24.64
CA GLY A 46 1.34 -25.37 -25.45
C GLY A 46 0.78 -25.60 -26.84
N LEU A 47 1.64 -26.08 -27.73
CA LEU A 47 1.30 -26.51 -29.07
C LEU A 47 1.96 -27.85 -29.35
N VAL A 48 1.20 -28.77 -29.96
CA VAL A 48 1.71 -29.97 -30.63
C VAL A 48 1.30 -29.94 -32.07
N LYS A 49 2.24 -30.09 -33.00
CA LYS A 49 2.02 -30.00 -34.44
C LYS A 49 2.63 -31.19 -35.17
N GLU A 50 1.83 -31.86 -35.99
CA GLU A 50 2.27 -32.96 -36.82
C GLU A 50 1.81 -32.76 -38.28
N GLY A 51 2.72 -32.34 -39.13
CA GLY A 51 2.39 -31.92 -40.50
C GLY A 51 1.45 -30.72 -40.50
N GLU A 52 0.27 -30.89 -41.10
CA GLU A 52 -0.78 -29.84 -41.15
C GLU A 52 -1.71 -29.87 -39.93
N ARG A 53 -1.65 -30.92 -39.11
CA ARG A 53 -2.48 -31.03 -37.90
C ARG A 53 -1.78 -30.41 -36.73
N PHE A 54 -2.56 -29.74 -35.88
CA PHE A 54 -2.07 -29.19 -34.63
C PHE A 54 -3.12 -29.22 -33.54
N ALA A 55 -2.66 -29.18 -32.30
CA ALA A 55 -3.49 -29.03 -31.10
C ALA A 55 -2.88 -27.99 -30.18
N VAL A 56 -3.71 -27.08 -29.73
CA VAL A 56 -3.35 -26.09 -28.69
C VAL A 56 -3.73 -26.67 -27.33
N LEU A 57 -2.79 -26.67 -26.39
CA LEU A 57 -2.96 -27.18 -25.03
C LEU A 57 -3.10 -25.99 -24.07
N SER A 58 -3.99 -26.12 -23.08
CA SER A 58 -4.18 -25.12 -22.03
C SER A 58 -3.67 -25.64 -20.71
N ASP A 59 -3.01 -24.76 -19.93
CA ASP A 59 -2.47 -25.08 -18.60
C ASP A 59 -1.55 -26.32 -18.62
N ILE A 60 -0.50 -26.20 -19.41
CA ILE A 60 0.39 -27.31 -19.73
C ILE A 60 1.17 -27.83 -18.52
N LEU A 61 1.34 -29.14 -18.48
CA LEU A 61 2.22 -29.85 -17.56
C LEU A 61 3.70 -29.68 -17.97
N GLY A 62 4.62 -30.03 -17.07
CA GLY A 62 6.06 -29.97 -17.34
C GLY A 62 6.51 -30.77 -18.54
N ASP A 63 5.95 -31.97 -18.74
CA ASP A 63 6.25 -32.81 -19.90
C ASP A 63 5.70 -32.21 -21.20
N GLU A 64 4.53 -31.59 -21.17
CA GLU A 64 3.93 -30.90 -22.33
C GLU A 64 4.71 -29.65 -22.71
N ASP A 65 5.28 -28.93 -21.71
CA ASP A 65 6.22 -27.84 -21.95
C ASP A 65 7.50 -28.35 -22.62
N HIS A 66 8.09 -29.44 -22.09
CA HIS A 66 9.37 -29.94 -22.57
C HIS A 66 9.28 -30.60 -23.96
N LEU A 67 8.23 -31.38 -24.21
CA LEU A 67 8.06 -32.20 -25.44
C LEU A 67 7.24 -31.47 -26.51
N GLY A 68 6.54 -30.41 -26.18
CA GLY A 68 5.71 -29.64 -27.13
C GLY A 68 6.54 -28.87 -28.15
N ASP A 69 5.90 -28.47 -29.24
CA ASP A 69 6.50 -27.73 -30.34
C ASP A 69 6.57 -26.24 -30.12
N MET A 70 5.76 -25.73 -29.22
CA MET A 70 5.75 -24.35 -28.73
C MET A 70 5.14 -24.32 -27.32
N ASP A 71 5.70 -23.50 -26.46
CA ASP A 71 5.04 -23.05 -25.25
C ASP A 71 4.93 -21.51 -25.25
N PHE A 72 3.87 -21.00 -24.67
CA PHE A 72 3.74 -19.57 -24.43
C PHE A 72 2.95 -19.29 -23.16
N LYS A 73 3.38 -18.22 -22.49
CA LYS A 73 2.83 -17.78 -21.23
C LYS A 73 2.14 -16.45 -21.45
N VAL A 74 0.88 -16.36 -21.05
CA VAL A 74 0.05 -15.19 -21.27
C VAL A 74 -0.46 -14.68 -19.92
N ALA A 75 -0.12 -13.45 -19.57
CA ALA A 75 -0.67 -12.77 -18.42
C ALA A 75 -1.54 -11.58 -18.86
N GLY A 76 -2.59 -11.30 -18.10
CA GLY A 76 -3.47 -10.18 -18.42
C GLY A 76 -4.65 -10.04 -17.48
N SER A 77 -5.31 -8.89 -17.62
CA SER A 77 -6.55 -8.57 -16.93
C SER A 77 -7.78 -9.01 -17.75
N ALA A 78 -8.99 -8.76 -17.24
CA ALA A 78 -10.21 -8.97 -18.02
C ALA A 78 -10.25 -8.12 -19.32
N LYS A 79 -9.50 -7.01 -19.37
CA LYS A 79 -9.47 -6.09 -20.51
C LYS A 79 -8.53 -6.50 -21.63
N GLY A 80 -7.56 -7.38 -21.35
CA GLY A 80 -6.59 -7.80 -22.36
C GLY A 80 -5.28 -8.31 -21.78
N ILE A 81 -4.38 -8.65 -22.68
CA ILE A 81 -3.05 -9.18 -22.39
C ILE A 81 -2.13 -8.04 -21.93
N THR A 82 -1.38 -8.29 -20.87
CA THR A 82 -0.39 -7.34 -20.31
C THR A 82 1.04 -7.83 -20.50
N ALA A 83 1.25 -9.13 -20.61
CA ALA A 83 2.55 -9.74 -20.88
C ALA A 83 2.39 -11.06 -21.64
N LEU A 84 3.33 -11.33 -22.52
CA LEU A 84 3.42 -12.56 -23.30
C LEU A 84 4.89 -12.96 -23.40
N GLN A 85 5.15 -14.23 -23.12
CA GLN A 85 6.42 -14.89 -23.38
C GLN A 85 6.16 -16.11 -24.23
N MET A 86 6.95 -16.37 -25.26
CA MET A 86 6.78 -17.48 -26.17
C MET A 86 8.13 -18.11 -26.48
N ASP A 87 8.15 -19.44 -26.51
CA ASP A 87 9.27 -20.26 -26.99
C ASP A 87 8.77 -21.19 -28.10
N ILE A 88 9.30 -21.02 -29.30
CA ILE A 88 8.96 -21.81 -30.50
C ILE A 88 10.11 -22.76 -30.79
N LYS A 89 9.87 -24.07 -30.72
CA LYS A 89 10.88 -25.15 -30.85
C LYS A 89 10.91 -25.78 -32.26
N ILE A 90 10.05 -25.28 -33.16
CA ILE A 90 9.95 -25.71 -34.57
C ILE A 90 10.24 -24.52 -35.48
N GLU A 91 10.31 -24.73 -36.79
CA GLU A 91 10.69 -23.70 -37.78
C GLU A 91 9.78 -22.47 -37.78
N GLY A 92 8.57 -22.59 -37.24
CA GLY A 92 7.64 -21.48 -37.08
C GLY A 92 6.19 -21.92 -36.97
N ILE A 93 5.34 -20.97 -36.67
CA ILE A 93 3.88 -21.15 -36.58
C ILE A 93 3.18 -20.16 -37.51
N THR A 94 1.98 -20.48 -37.96
CA THR A 94 1.16 -19.60 -38.78
C THR A 94 0.38 -18.60 -37.92
N ALA A 95 -0.09 -17.54 -38.55
CA ALA A 95 -0.96 -16.56 -37.90
C ALA A 95 -2.26 -17.20 -37.35
N ASP A 96 -2.81 -18.18 -38.11
CA ASP A 96 -4.04 -18.87 -37.71
C ASP A 96 -3.83 -19.72 -36.46
N ILE A 97 -2.67 -20.39 -36.31
CA ILE A 97 -2.30 -21.12 -35.08
C ILE A 97 -2.19 -20.17 -33.93
N MET A 98 -1.53 -19.02 -34.11
CA MET A 98 -1.38 -18.02 -33.06
C MET A 98 -2.73 -17.43 -32.64
N GLU A 99 -3.60 -17.11 -33.59
CA GLU A 99 -4.93 -16.60 -33.28
C GLU A 99 -5.75 -17.60 -32.46
N GLN A 100 -5.76 -18.86 -32.84
CA GLN A 100 -6.43 -19.91 -32.07
C GLN A 100 -5.83 -20.07 -30.68
N ALA A 101 -4.51 -20.07 -30.57
CA ALA A 101 -3.80 -20.19 -29.31
C ALA A 101 -4.12 -19.02 -28.35
N LEU A 102 -4.12 -17.79 -28.84
CA LEU A 102 -4.46 -16.60 -28.05
C LEU A 102 -5.94 -16.57 -27.64
N ASN A 103 -6.84 -16.99 -28.51
CA ASN A 103 -8.28 -17.09 -28.18
C ASN A 103 -8.51 -18.15 -27.09
N GLN A 104 -7.85 -19.31 -27.19
CA GLN A 104 -7.93 -20.35 -26.17
C GLN A 104 -7.31 -19.91 -24.85
N ALA A 105 -6.15 -19.24 -24.89
CA ALA A 105 -5.52 -18.63 -23.72
C ALA A 105 -6.40 -17.57 -23.05
N HIS A 106 -7.16 -16.81 -23.84
CA HIS A 106 -8.12 -15.84 -23.28
C HIS A 106 -9.16 -16.55 -22.42
N GLY A 107 -9.79 -17.62 -22.94
CA GLY A 107 -10.76 -18.41 -22.18
C GLY A 107 -10.20 -18.98 -20.88
N GLY A 108 -9.04 -19.62 -20.94
CA GLY A 108 -8.35 -20.16 -19.76
C GLY A 108 -7.96 -19.10 -18.74
N ARG A 109 -7.42 -17.98 -19.18
CA ARG A 109 -7.02 -16.86 -18.33
C ARG A 109 -8.23 -16.22 -17.62
N ILE A 110 -9.35 -16.05 -18.32
CA ILE A 110 -10.60 -15.53 -17.71
C ILE A 110 -11.16 -16.52 -16.69
N HIS A 111 -11.08 -17.83 -16.95
CA HIS A 111 -11.47 -18.85 -15.98
C HIS A 111 -10.67 -18.72 -14.68
N ILE A 112 -9.34 -18.65 -14.78
CA ILE A 112 -8.45 -18.47 -13.62
C ILE A 112 -8.77 -17.15 -12.90
N LEU A 113 -8.93 -16.04 -13.64
CA LEU A 113 -9.24 -14.75 -13.07
C LEU A 113 -10.57 -14.75 -12.30
N ASN A 114 -11.58 -15.46 -12.79
CA ASN A 114 -12.86 -15.61 -12.09
C ASN A 114 -12.69 -16.37 -10.77
N ALA A 115 -11.93 -17.47 -10.76
CA ALA A 115 -11.62 -18.20 -9.52
C ALA A 115 -10.84 -17.33 -8.51
N MET A 116 -9.90 -16.50 -8.98
CA MET A 116 -9.21 -15.53 -8.12
C MET A 116 -10.18 -14.48 -7.56
N ASN A 117 -11.10 -13.97 -8.37
CA ASN A 117 -12.07 -12.96 -7.97
C ASN A 117 -13.10 -13.48 -6.95
N GLU A 118 -13.37 -14.78 -6.89
CA GLU A 118 -14.20 -15.38 -5.83
C GLU A 118 -13.56 -15.20 -4.44
N VAL A 119 -12.24 -15.14 -4.37
CA VAL A 119 -11.49 -14.93 -3.12
C VAL A 119 -11.30 -13.45 -2.83
N ILE A 120 -10.78 -12.70 -3.81
CA ILE A 120 -10.56 -11.25 -3.70
C ILE A 120 -10.70 -10.58 -5.07
N ALA A 121 -11.79 -9.84 -5.26
CA ALA A 121 -12.10 -9.16 -6.52
C ALA A 121 -11.50 -7.75 -6.65
N ASN A 122 -11.25 -7.10 -5.52
CA ASN A 122 -10.71 -5.74 -5.46
C ASN A 122 -9.63 -5.66 -4.40
N SER A 123 -8.66 -4.79 -4.60
CA SER A 123 -7.66 -4.48 -3.56
C SER A 123 -8.36 -4.04 -2.28
N ARG A 124 -7.83 -4.45 -1.12
CA ARG A 124 -8.32 -3.95 0.16
C ARG A 124 -8.19 -2.44 0.22
N THR A 125 -9.12 -1.79 0.88
CA THR A 125 -9.18 -0.31 0.99
C THR A 125 -8.10 0.25 1.89
N GLU A 126 -7.58 -0.55 2.82
CA GLU A 126 -6.51 -0.17 3.73
C GLU A 126 -5.27 -1.02 3.48
N ILE A 127 -4.10 -0.37 3.60
CA ILE A 127 -2.83 -1.09 3.61
C ILE A 127 -2.77 -1.99 4.84
N ASN A 128 -2.21 -3.19 4.68
CA ASN A 128 -2.05 -4.17 5.74
C ASN A 128 -1.39 -3.54 6.98
N ALA A 129 -1.87 -3.90 8.19
CA ALA A 129 -1.41 -3.32 9.44
C ALA A 129 0.10 -3.53 9.72
N HIS A 130 0.69 -4.56 9.14
CA HIS A 130 2.12 -4.88 9.24
C HIS A 130 2.98 -4.22 8.16
N ALA A 131 2.35 -3.58 7.16
CA ALA A 131 3.09 -2.87 6.14
C ALA A 131 3.57 -1.50 6.66
N PRO A 132 4.73 -0.99 6.17
CA PRO A 132 5.13 0.38 6.43
C PRO A 132 4.02 1.36 6.05
N ASN A 133 3.81 2.37 6.87
CA ASN A 133 2.76 3.35 6.64
C ASN A 133 3.36 4.73 6.36
N PHE A 134 2.77 5.44 5.41
CA PHE A 134 3.17 6.78 5.00
C PHE A 134 1.99 7.73 5.13
N ALA A 135 2.22 8.88 5.73
CA ALA A 135 1.25 9.95 5.81
C ALA A 135 1.87 11.30 5.44
N VAL A 136 1.05 12.18 4.95
CA VAL A 136 1.40 13.59 4.71
C VAL A 136 0.39 14.44 5.45
N ILE A 137 0.89 15.36 6.29
CA ILE A 137 0.09 16.37 6.95
C ILE A 137 0.66 17.74 6.62
N ASN A 138 -0.15 18.78 6.78
CA ASN A 138 0.29 20.15 6.61
C ASN A 138 0.08 20.91 7.93
N ILE A 139 1.06 21.70 8.32
CA ILE A 139 1.00 22.63 9.43
C ILE A 139 1.29 24.04 8.94
N ASP A 140 0.94 25.03 9.73
CA ASP A 140 1.33 26.42 9.45
C ASP A 140 2.86 26.57 9.54
N ALA A 141 3.44 27.33 8.61
CA ALA A 141 4.89 27.47 8.50
C ALA A 141 5.54 28.10 9.75
N ASP A 142 4.81 28.89 10.52
CA ASP A 142 5.28 29.46 11.79
C ASP A 142 5.42 28.40 12.90
N LYS A 143 4.68 27.28 12.82
CA LYS A 143 4.74 26.13 13.75
C LYS A 143 5.88 25.16 13.47
N ILE A 144 6.55 25.26 12.31
CA ILE A 144 7.68 24.38 11.96
C ILE A 144 8.75 24.39 13.06
N ARG A 145 9.03 25.57 13.62
CA ARG A 145 10.04 25.72 14.67
C ARG A 145 9.67 24.97 15.96
N ASP A 146 8.40 24.88 16.28
CA ASP A 146 7.90 24.17 17.48
C ASP A 146 8.04 22.66 17.29
N VAL A 147 7.75 22.14 16.09
CA VAL A 147 7.90 20.72 15.75
C VAL A 147 9.38 20.32 15.68
N ILE A 148 10.24 21.14 15.10
CA ILE A 148 11.68 20.89 15.06
C ILE A 148 12.30 21.01 16.46
N GLY A 149 11.91 22.05 17.20
CA GLY A 149 12.46 22.38 18.51
C GLY A 149 13.89 22.94 18.46
N LYS A 150 14.38 23.44 19.59
CA LYS A 150 15.73 24.03 19.71
C LYS A 150 16.81 23.00 19.34
N GLY A 151 17.55 23.27 18.26
CA GLY A 151 18.59 22.37 17.76
C GLY A 151 18.08 21.00 17.33
N GLY A 152 16.80 20.88 16.95
CA GLY A 152 16.18 19.61 16.52
C GLY A 152 15.82 18.67 17.67
N ALA A 153 15.71 19.16 18.91
CA ALA A 153 15.44 18.31 20.06
C ALA A 153 14.05 17.65 19.99
N THR A 154 13.01 18.43 19.65
CA THR A 154 11.62 17.94 19.61
C THR A 154 11.44 16.88 18.53
N ILE A 155 11.94 17.11 17.33
CA ILE A 155 11.79 16.14 16.23
C ILE A 155 12.55 14.85 16.50
N ARG A 156 13.72 14.91 17.15
CA ARG A 156 14.45 13.70 17.58
C ARG A 156 13.66 12.91 18.63
N GLN A 157 13.10 13.62 19.62
CA GLN A 157 12.25 12.98 20.64
C GLN A 157 11.01 12.34 20.02
N LEU A 158 10.35 13.02 19.08
CA LEU A 158 9.22 12.45 18.33
C LEU A 158 9.59 11.16 17.61
N THR A 159 10.75 11.15 16.93
CA THR A 159 11.26 9.95 16.24
C THR A 159 11.55 8.82 17.22
N GLU A 160 12.18 9.10 18.36
CA GLU A 160 12.49 8.10 19.39
C GLU A 160 11.23 7.53 20.05
N GLU A 161 10.24 8.38 20.37
CA GLU A 161 9.00 7.96 21.04
C GLU A 161 8.08 7.14 20.11
N THR A 162 8.04 7.48 18.83
CA THR A 162 7.06 6.91 17.89
C THR A 162 7.64 5.85 16.96
N GLY A 163 8.95 5.81 16.80
CA GLY A 163 9.64 5.00 15.79
C GLY A 163 9.41 5.47 14.35
N ALA A 164 8.78 6.64 14.15
CA ALA A 164 8.51 7.18 12.82
C ALA A 164 9.64 8.11 12.37
N VAL A 165 9.98 8.05 11.08
CA VAL A 165 10.86 9.05 10.44
C VAL A 165 10.00 10.21 9.97
N ILE A 166 10.40 11.42 10.33
CA ILE A 166 9.63 12.65 10.06
C ILE A 166 10.50 13.58 9.22
N ASP A 167 9.99 13.98 8.07
CA ASP A 167 10.60 14.93 7.15
C ASP A 167 9.68 16.15 7.00
N ILE A 168 10.24 17.35 7.09
CA ILE A 168 9.49 18.63 7.12
C ILE A 168 10.04 19.55 6.06
N ASP A 169 9.16 20.00 5.14
CA ASP A 169 9.48 21.02 4.16
C ASP A 169 9.28 22.44 4.74
N ASP A 170 9.95 23.42 4.14
CA ASP A 170 9.86 24.85 4.56
C ASP A 170 8.45 25.45 4.41
N ASN A 171 7.57 24.80 3.63
CA ASN A 171 6.18 25.20 3.42
C ASN A 171 5.20 24.63 4.46
N GLY A 172 5.69 23.87 5.45
CA GLY A 172 4.86 23.22 6.46
C GLY A 172 4.32 21.84 6.09
N THR A 173 4.72 21.29 4.95
CA THR A 173 4.39 19.92 4.60
C THR A 173 5.26 18.94 5.40
N ILE A 174 4.64 18.04 6.14
CA ILE A 174 5.31 17.01 6.94
C ILE A 174 5.03 15.64 6.33
N ARG A 175 6.09 14.90 6.00
CA ARG A 175 6.05 13.50 5.57
C ARG A 175 6.44 12.60 6.73
N ILE A 176 5.60 11.63 7.04
CA ILE A 176 5.76 10.74 8.17
C ILE A 176 5.82 9.31 7.65
N PHE A 177 6.90 8.60 7.95
CA PHE A 177 7.14 7.21 7.58
C PHE A 177 7.21 6.38 8.85
N GLY A 178 6.23 5.53 9.08
CA GLY A 178 6.19 4.61 10.21
C GLY A 178 6.37 3.15 9.78
N GLU A 179 7.00 2.33 10.61
CA GLU A 179 7.10 0.89 10.37
C GLU A 179 5.72 0.20 10.28
N ASN A 180 4.70 0.84 10.86
CA ASN A 180 3.31 0.39 10.84
C ASN A 180 2.37 1.59 11.04
N LYS A 181 1.05 1.32 10.90
CA LYS A 181 0.00 2.34 11.04
C LYS A 181 -0.04 2.98 12.45
N ALA A 182 0.32 2.24 13.50
CA ALA A 182 0.31 2.76 14.87
C ALA A 182 1.41 3.81 15.08
N ALA A 183 2.63 3.56 14.60
CA ALA A 183 3.75 4.51 14.67
C ALA A 183 3.41 5.82 13.96
N THR A 184 2.87 5.74 12.73
CA THR A 184 2.46 6.93 11.97
C THR A 184 1.36 7.71 12.68
N LYS A 185 0.32 7.04 13.22
CA LYS A 185 -0.75 7.69 13.98
C LYS A 185 -0.23 8.36 15.26
N ALA A 186 0.68 7.71 15.97
CA ALA A 186 1.29 8.29 17.17
C ALA A 186 2.07 9.56 16.82
N ALA A 187 2.86 9.55 15.75
CA ALA A 187 3.60 10.72 15.29
C ALA A 187 2.66 11.88 14.90
N ILE A 188 1.60 11.59 14.14
CA ILE A 188 0.58 12.60 13.77
C ILE A 188 -0.03 13.22 15.03
N ALA A 189 -0.53 12.40 15.97
CA ALA A 189 -1.16 12.90 17.19
C ALA A 189 -0.22 13.79 18.03
N ARG A 190 1.08 13.44 18.08
CA ARG A 190 2.08 14.24 18.79
C ARG A 190 2.35 15.56 18.09
N ILE A 191 2.44 15.57 16.75
CA ILE A 191 2.63 16.80 15.97
C ILE A 191 1.41 17.72 16.13
N GLU A 192 0.20 17.18 15.99
CA GLU A 192 -1.05 17.92 16.19
C GLU A 192 -1.12 18.53 17.60
N ALA A 193 -0.71 17.81 18.64
CA ALA A 193 -0.68 18.32 20.00
C ALA A 193 0.31 19.48 20.17
N ILE A 194 1.46 19.46 19.47
CA ILE A 194 2.48 20.53 19.52
C ILE A 194 2.00 21.78 18.76
N THR A 195 1.30 21.58 17.63
CA THR A 195 0.86 22.66 16.74
C THR A 195 -0.55 23.18 17.05
N ALA A 196 -1.25 22.53 17.99
CA ALA A 196 -2.60 22.92 18.37
C ALA A 196 -2.66 24.36 18.90
N GLU A 197 -3.69 25.09 18.46
CA GLU A 197 -4.03 26.40 18.96
C GLU A 197 -5.32 26.38 19.80
N VAL A 198 -5.43 27.34 20.69
CA VAL A 198 -6.64 27.47 21.50
C VAL A 198 -7.77 28.04 20.65
N GLU A 199 -8.86 27.30 20.56
CA GLU A 199 -10.06 27.70 19.82
C GLU A 199 -11.10 28.32 20.76
N VAL A 200 -11.63 29.45 20.38
CA VAL A 200 -12.70 30.13 21.14
C VAL A 200 -13.98 29.26 21.11
N GLY A 201 -14.56 29.03 22.28
CA GLY A 201 -15.77 28.22 22.43
C GLY A 201 -15.52 26.72 22.68
N LYS A 202 -14.27 26.26 22.58
CA LYS A 202 -13.89 24.89 22.91
C LYS A 202 -13.60 24.74 24.41
N VAL A 203 -14.02 23.62 24.98
CA VAL A 203 -13.75 23.30 26.39
C VAL A 203 -12.45 22.50 26.51
N TYR A 204 -11.54 22.94 27.33
CA TYR A 204 -10.26 22.31 27.61
C TYR A 204 -10.19 21.84 29.05
N THR A 205 -9.56 20.69 29.27
CA THR A 205 -9.18 20.20 30.60
C THR A 205 -7.70 20.44 30.79
N GLY A 206 -7.35 21.28 31.74
CA GLY A 206 -5.96 21.68 31.97
C GLY A 206 -5.57 21.63 33.44
N LYS A 207 -4.26 21.64 33.71
CA LYS A 207 -3.70 21.72 35.07
C LYS A 207 -3.48 23.16 35.50
N VAL A 208 -3.92 23.51 36.70
CA VAL A 208 -3.59 24.81 37.30
C VAL A 208 -2.07 24.86 37.56
N VAL A 209 -1.39 25.81 36.89
CA VAL A 209 0.07 25.97 36.99
C VAL A 209 0.47 27.08 37.93
N ARG A 210 -0.39 28.10 38.10
CA ARG A 210 -0.14 29.23 39.01
C ARG A 210 -1.45 29.87 39.48
N LEU A 211 -1.51 30.17 40.75
CA LEU A 211 -2.58 31.00 41.36
C LEU A 211 -2.07 32.43 41.56
N VAL A 212 -2.94 33.39 41.27
CA VAL A 212 -2.71 34.83 41.46
C VAL A 212 -3.95 35.47 42.09
N GLU A 213 -3.85 36.70 42.63
CA GLU A 213 -4.96 37.39 43.27
C GLU A 213 -6.19 37.56 42.40
N PHE A 214 -6.00 37.70 41.08
CA PHE A 214 -7.07 37.95 40.11
C PHE A 214 -7.52 36.67 39.34
N GLY A 215 -6.98 35.46 39.66
CA GLY A 215 -7.40 34.24 39.00
C GLY A 215 -6.39 33.11 39.04
N ALA A 216 -6.58 32.16 38.14
CA ALA A 216 -5.73 30.99 37.99
C ALA A 216 -5.20 30.85 36.55
N PHE A 217 -3.93 30.61 36.40
CA PHE A 217 -3.36 30.18 35.12
C PHE A 217 -3.48 28.66 35.01
N VAL A 218 -4.07 28.25 33.90
CA VAL A 218 -4.34 26.84 33.58
C VAL A 218 -3.62 26.48 32.29
N ASN A 219 -2.75 25.47 32.33
CA ASN A 219 -2.14 24.95 31.12
C ASN A 219 -3.19 24.19 30.31
N VAL A 220 -3.62 24.76 29.20
CA VAL A 220 -4.71 24.26 28.35
C VAL A 220 -4.21 23.47 27.16
N LEU A 221 -3.01 23.78 26.66
CA LEU A 221 -2.29 23.06 25.59
C LEU A 221 -0.79 23.03 25.92
N PRO A 222 0.02 22.16 25.29
CA PRO A 222 1.46 22.22 25.43
C PRO A 222 1.98 23.64 25.18
N ASN A 223 2.72 24.18 26.12
CA ASN A 223 3.28 25.54 26.09
C ASN A 223 2.26 26.70 26.04
N THR A 224 0.98 26.46 26.33
CA THR A 224 -0.06 27.49 26.32
C THR A 224 -0.84 27.51 27.64
N ASP A 225 -0.72 28.61 28.35
CA ASP A 225 -1.47 28.85 29.60
C ASP A 225 -2.62 29.81 29.34
N GLY A 226 -3.82 29.44 29.75
CA GLY A 226 -4.99 30.32 29.80
C GLY A 226 -5.22 30.93 31.17
N LEU A 227 -5.71 32.16 31.25
CA LEU A 227 -6.15 32.76 32.49
C LEU A 227 -7.64 32.54 32.73
N VAL A 228 -7.98 31.86 33.82
CA VAL A 228 -9.34 31.86 34.35
C VAL A 228 -9.44 32.93 35.40
N HIS A 229 -10.12 34.04 35.04
CA HIS A 229 -10.28 35.18 35.94
C HIS A 229 -11.15 34.80 37.17
N ILE A 230 -10.89 35.39 38.32
CA ILE A 230 -11.58 35.06 39.57
C ILE A 230 -13.10 35.18 39.46
N SER A 231 -13.60 36.15 38.68
CA SER A 231 -15.05 36.31 38.44
C SER A 231 -15.70 35.14 37.65
N GLN A 232 -14.91 34.26 37.08
CA GLN A 232 -15.37 33.06 36.38
C GLN A 232 -15.21 31.80 37.23
N ILE A 233 -14.60 31.90 38.40
CA ILE A 233 -14.37 30.78 39.34
C ILE A 233 -15.40 30.79 40.45
N THR A 234 -15.77 31.99 40.96
CA THR A 234 -16.69 32.15 42.08
C THR A 234 -17.50 33.44 41.93
N GLU A 235 -18.77 33.41 42.37
CA GLU A 235 -19.63 34.60 42.47
C GLU A 235 -19.34 35.42 43.72
N ALA A 236 -18.62 34.87 44.69
CA ALA A 236 -18.20 35.56 45.89
C ALA A 236 -16.91 36.36 45.66
N ARG A 237 -16.96 37.66 45.94
CA ARG A 237 -15.78 38.53 46.01
C ARG A 237 -15.06 38.37 47.33
#